data_d63924be5ec2ff4e79f0956016dee43c
#
_entry.id   d63924be5ec2ff4e79f0956016dee43c
#
_cell.length_a   1.000
_cell.length_b   1.000
_cell.length_c   1.000
_cell.angle_alpha   90.00
_cell.angle_beta   90.00
_cell.angle_gamma   90.00
#
_symmetry.space_group_name_H-M   'P 1'
#
loop_
_entity.id
_entity.type
_entity.pdbx_description
1 polymer ?
#
loop_
_entity_poly.entity_id
_entity_poly.type
_entity_poly.pdbx_seq_one_letter_code
_entity_poly.pdbx_strand_id
1 'polypeptide(L)'
;MNILEKISEGRAYERDLDHLRRISHAMQKASLCGLGQTAANPVLSTLRFFEEEYRRHVIDKKCASGKCRHLRRYAIVLEKCKKCGLCLRNCPVKAISGDREKGYVIDEKLCTRCGQCVETCKFKAVIQVN
;
A
#
# COMPACT_ATOMS: atom_id res chain seq x y z
N MET A 1 -11.04 6.96 13.55
CA MET A 1 -10.10 6.35 12.58
C MET A 1 -9.51 7.46 11.71
N ASN A 2 -8.20 7.54 11.66
CA ASN A 2 -7.47 8.63 11.02
C ASN A 2 -7.59 8.55 9.48
N ILE A 3 -7.87 9.66 8.80
CA ILE A 3 -7.99 9.70 7.33
C ILE A 3 -6.67 9.29 6.67
N LEU A 4 -5.52 9.69 7.23
CA LEU A 4 -4.20 9.33 6.71
C LEU A 4 -3.94 7.82 6.79
N GLU A 5 -4.41 7.16 7.84
CA GLU A 5 -4.34 5.69 7.94
C GLU A 5 -5.18 5.02 6.85
N LYS A 6 -6.41 5.49 6.62
CA LYS A 6 -7.25 5.00 5.53
C LYS A 6 -6.56 5.11 4.16
N ILE A 7 -5.87 6.25 3.91
CA ILE A 7 -5.13 6.48 2.67
C ILE A 7 -4.00 5.46 2.51
N SER A 8 -3.17 5.28 3.56
CA SER A 8 -2.05 4.34 3.53
C SER A 8 -2.48 2.86 3.44
N GLU A 9 -3.67 2.54 3.90
CA GLU A 9 -4.28 1.22 3.83
C GLU A 9 -5.10 0.97 2.55
N GLY A 10 -5.26 2.00 1.70
CA GLY A 10 -6.03 1.91 0.47
C GLY A 10 -7.54 1.87 0.66
N ARG A 11 -8.03 2.24 1.86
CA ARG A 11 -9.46 2.27 2.20
C ARG A 11 -10.11 3.64 2.06
N ALA A 12 -9.34 4.67 1.71
CA ALA A 12 -9.84 6.03 1.50
C ALA A 12 -10.52 6.19 0.15
N TYR A 13 -11.42 7.17 0.08
CA TYR A 13 -12.13 7.63 -1.12
C TYR A 13 -11.76 9.09 -1.42
N GLU A 14 -12.07 9.60 -2.61
CA GLU A 14 -11.78 10.99 -3.00
C GLU A 14 -12.33 12.01 -2.01
N ARG A 15 -13.55 11.80 -1.52
CA ARG A 15 -14.17 12.64 -0.49
C ARG A 15 -13.34 12.77 0.80
N ASP A 16 -12.51 11.76 1.10
CA ASP A 16 -11.64 11.79 2.29
C ASP A 16 -10.49 12.79 2.12
N LEU A 17 -10.02 13.03 0.89
CA LEU A 17 -9.02 14.06 0.59
C LEU A 17 -9.60 15.48 0.80
N ASP A 18 -10.80 15.72 0.31
CA ASP A 18 -11.48 17.02 0.51
C ASP A 18 -11.77 17.23 2.00
N HIS A 19 -12.19 16.20 2.70
CA HIS A 19 -12.41 16.25 4.14
C HIS A 19 -11.12 16.56 4.89
N LEU A 20 -10.00 15.93 4.51
CA LEU A 20 -8.69 16.19 5.10
C LEU A 20 -8.26 17.65 4.90
N ARG A 21 -8.45 18.21 3.71
CA ARG A 21 -8.19 19.64 3.42
C ARG A 21 -9.05 20.56 4.29
N ARG A 22 -10.36 20.30 4.35
CA ARG A 22 -11.30 21.09 5.16
C ARG A 22 -10.97 21.10 6.63
N ILE A 23 -10.69 19.92 7.22
CA ILE A 23 -10.28 19.80 8.64
C ILE A 23 -8.98 20.57 8.87
N SER A 24 -7.99 20.41 8.00
CA SER A 24 -6.69 21.08 8.13
C SER A 24 -6.84 22.61 8.10
N HIS A 25 -7.65 23.15 7.19
CA HIS A 25 -7.93 24.59 7.16
C HIS A 25 -8.74 25.06 8.37
N ALA A 26 -9.70 24.27 8.84
CA ALA A 26 -10.46 24.60 10.04
C ALA A 26 -9.53 24.64 11.27
N MET A 27 -8.59 23.71 11.40
CA MET A 27 -7.59 23.71 12.47
C MET A 27 -6.72 24.97 12.44
N GLN A 28 -6.26 25.40 11.27
CA GLN A 28 -5.48 26.64 11.14
C GLN A 28 -6.25 27.89 11.59
N LYS A 29 -7.56 27.96 11.34
CA LYS A 29 -8.37 29.13 11.61
C LYS A 29 -9.01 29.15 13.01
N ALA A 30 -9.38 27.96 13.51
CA ALA A 30 -10.19 27.85 14.74
C ALA A 30 -9.41 27.37 15.97
N SER A 31 -8.15 26.94 15.84
CA SER A 31 -7.37 26.57 17.01
C SER A 31 -7.00 27.80 17.86
N LEU A 32 -7.15 27.64 19.16
CA LEU A 32 -6.91 28.74 20.13
C LEU A 32 -5.43 29.06 20.38
N CYS A 33 -4.51 28.16 20.00
CA CYS A 33 -3.08 28.37 20.20
C CYS A 33 -2.29 28.17 18.91
N GLY A 34 -1.11 28.79 18.81
CA GLY A 34 -0.24 28.72 17.65
C GLY A 34 0.19 27.29 17.29
N LEU A 35 0.38 26.42 18.29
CA LEU A 35 0.72 25.01 18.06
C LEU A 35 -0.43 24.29 17.32
N GLY A 36 -1.67 24.48 17.74
CA GLY A 36 -2.83 23.90 17.06
C GLY A 36 -3.00 24.46 15.65
N GLN A 37 -2.76 25.76 15.44
CA GLN A 37 -2.83 26.39 14.10
C GLN A 37 -1.78 25.82 13.15
N THR A 38 -0.58 25.52 13.62
CA THR A 38 0.52 25.01 12.79
C THR A 38 0.50 23.49 12.63
N ALA A 39 -0.22 22.75 13.46
CA ALA A 39 -0.27 21.28 13.43
C ALA A 39 -0.73 20.70 12.09
N ALA A 40 -1.56 21.43 11.33
CA ALA A 40 -2.04 21.01 10.02
C ALA A 40 -1.07 21.33 8.86
N ASN A 41 -0.03 22.13 9.08
CA ASN A 41 0.88 22.56 8.01
C ASN A 41 1.58 21.42 7.28
N PRO A 42 2.09 20.34 7.95
CA PRO A 42 2.69 19.22 7.25
C PRO A 42 1.70 18.52 6.29
N VAL A 43 0.44 18.39 6.70
CA VAL A 43 -0.60 17.77 5.88
C VAL A 43 -0.92 18.64 4.67
N LEU A 44 -1.13 19.94 4.86
CA LEU A 44 -1.44 20.86 3.77
C LEU A 44 -0.29 21.01 2.78
N SER A 45 0.96 21.07 3.27
CA SER A 45 2.13 21.14 2.40
C SER A 45 2.30 19.85 1.57
N THR A 46 2.14 18.68 2.17
CA THR A 46 2.22 17.42 1.43
C THR A 46 1.07 17.26 0.44
N LEU A 47 -0.15 17.66 0.79
CA LEU A 47 -1.28 17.69 -0.16
C LEU A 47 -1.05 18.64 -1.33
N ARG A 48 -0.33 19.75 -1.11
CA ARG A 48 -0.01 20.72 -2.16
C ARG A 48 1.08 20.22 -3.11
N PHE A 49 2.16 19.65 -2.56
CA PHE A 49 3.35 19.27 -3.35
C PHE A 49 3.30 17.85 -3.89
N PHE A 50 2.55 16.96 -3.23
CA PHE A 50 2.45 15.54 -3.57
C PHE A 50 1.00 15.10 -3.80
N GLU A 51 0.15 15.99 -4.33
CA GLU A 51 -1.27 15.71 -4.58
C GLU A 51 -1.46 14.45 -5.42
N GLU A 52 -0.61 14.27 -6.46
CA GLU A 52 -0.65 13.12 -7.34
C GLU A 52 -0.40 11.79 -6.60
N GLU A 53 0.50 11.78 -5.62
CA GLU A 53 0.73 10.58 -4.79
C GLU A 53 -0.49 10.25 -3.94
N TYR A 54 -1.13 11.26 -3.34
CA TYR A 54 -2.38 11.07 -2.61
C TYR A 54 -3.49 10.50 -3.50
N ARG A 55 -3.64 11.04 -4.70
CA ARG A 55 -4.63 10.55 -5.69
C ARG A 55 -4.36 9.10 -6.08
N ARG A 56 -3.12 8.73 -6.37
CA ARG A 56 -2.75 7.34 -6.66
C ARG A 56 -3.07 6.40 -5.51
N HIS A 57 -2.84 6.80 -4.25
CA HIS A 57 -3.20 5.99 -3.10
C HIS A 57 -4.71 5.82 -2.96
N VAL A 58 -5.48 6.86 -3.29
CA VAL A 58 -6.94 6.90 -3.10
C VAL A 58 -7.69 6.30 -4.28
N ILE A 59 -7.31 6.62 -5.51
CA ILE A 59 -7.99 6.20 -6.74
C ILE A 59 -7.44 4.86 -7.23
N ASP A 60 -6.13 4.81 -7.51
CA ASP A 60 -5.49 3.63 -8.11
C ASP A 60 -5.19 2.53 -7.10
N LYS A 61 -5.27 2.85 -5.80
CA LYS A 61 -4.86 1.95 -4.71
C LYS A 61 -3.42 1.45 -4.88
N LYS A 62 -2.53 2.35 -5.32
CA LYS A 62 -1.13 2.07 -5.59
C LYS A 62 -0.22 3.00 -4.82
N CYS A 63 0.88 2.47 -4.31
CA CYS A 63 1.93 3.23 -3.66
C CYS A 63 3.18 3.25 -4.53
N ALA A 64 3.52 4.39 -5.15
CA ALA A 64 4.66 4.51 -6.05
C ALA A 64 6.00 4.16 -5.37
N SER A 65 6.16 4.55 -4.10
CA SER A 65 7.36 4.23 -3.31
C SER A 65 7.38 2.80 -2.76
N GLY A 66 6.26 2.07 -2.83
CA GLY A 66 6.12 0.72 -2.27
C GLY A 66 6.24 0.65 -0.74
N LYS A 67 6.18 1.78 -0.03
CA LYS A 67 6.30 1.83 1.44
C LYS A 67 5.01 1.41 2.14
N CYS A 68 3.84 1.74 1.58
CA CYS A 68 2.56 1.41 2.17
C CYS A 68 2.28 -0.09 2.08
N ARG A 69 2.38 -0.80 3.22
CA ARG A 69 2.27 -2.26 3.26
C ARG A 69 0.98 -2.79 2.62
N HIS A 70 -0.14 -2.15 2.88
CA HIS A 70 -1.45 -2.58 2.40
C HIS A 70 -1.67 -2.32 0.89
N LEU A 71 -0.81 -1.51 0.27
CA LEU A 71 -0.86 -1.22 -1.17
C LEU A 71 0.20 -1.98 -1.97
N ARG A 72 1.07 -2.76 -1.32
CA ARG A 72 2.04 -3.60 -2.01
C ARG A 72 1.32 -4.75 -2.73
N ARG A 73 1.78 -5.06 -3.91
CA ARG A 73 1.37 -6.26 -4.65
C ARG A 73 2.60 -7.09 -4.94
N TYR A 74 2.42 -8.39 -5.02
CA TYR A 74 3.50 -9.31 -5.33
C TYR A 74 3.09 -10.18 -6.51
N ALA A 75 4.02 -10.39 -7.44
CA ALA A 75 3.84 -11.29 -8.57
C ALA A 75 5.02 -12.28 -8.65
N ILE A 76 4.77 -13.45 -9.21
CA ILE A 76 5.80 -14.46 -9.45
C ILE A 76 6.17 -14.40 -10.93
N VAL A 77 7.44 -14.10 -11.20
CA VAL A 77 7.99 -14.12 -12.55
C VAL A 77 8.31 -15.56 -12.91
N LEU A 78 7.52 -16.14 -13.80
CA LEU A 78 7.62 -17.56 -14.16
C LEU A 78 8.97 -17.93 -14.79
N GLU A 79 9.57 -17.01 -15.54
CA GLU A 79 10.89 -17.20 -16.18
C GLU A 79 12.02 -17.42 -15.15
N LYS A 80 11.94 -16.73 -14.00
CA LYS A 80 12.90 -16.86 -12.89
C LYS A 80 12.51 -17.94 -11.89
N CYS A 81 11.28 -18.43 -11.97
CA CYS A 81 10.72 -19.36 -11.02
C CYS A 81 11.22 -20.80 -11.28
N LYS A 82 11.99 -21.36 -10.36
CA LYS A 82 12.41 -22.77 -10.39
C LYS A 82 11.32 -23.75 -9.94
N LYS A 83 10.09 -23.26 -9.74
CA LYS A 83 8.91 -24.08 -9.39
C LYS A 83 9.12 -24.98 -8.16
N CYS A 84 9.94 -24.54 -7.20
CA CYS A 84 10.31 -25.32 -6.01
C CYS A 84 9.22 -25.42 -4.94
N GLY A 85 8.16 -24.58 -5.01
CA GLY A 85 7.04 -24.59 -4.08
C GLY A 85 7.32 -24.01 -2.69
N LEU A 86 8.49 -23.42 -2.43
CA LEU A 86 8.81 -22.84 -1.11
C LEU A 86 7.86 -21.69 -0.74
N CYS A 87 7.53 -20.82 -1.68
CA CYS A 87 6.61 -19.71 -1.47
C CYS A 87 5.20 -20.20 -1.10
N LEU A 88 4.73 -21.27 -1.74
CA LEU A 88 3.44 -21.91 -1.43
C LEU A 88 3.41 -22.43 0.01
N ARG A 89 4.46 -23.17 0.43
CA ARG A 89 4.54 -23.79 1.77
C ARG A 89 4.65 -22.77 2.89
N ASN A 90 5.34 -21.66 2.63
CA ASN A 90 5.57 -20.60 3.63
C ASN A 90 4.53 -19.48 3.60
N CYS A 91 3.48 -19.60 2.78
CA CYS A 91 2.39 -18.62 2.77
C CYS A 91 1.43 -18.85 3.94
N PRO A 92 1.35 -17.96 4.95
CA PRO A 92 0.52 -18.17 6.14
C PRO A 92 -0.96 -18.21 5.82
N VAL A 93 -1.39 -17.51 4.77
CA VAL A 93 -2.81 -17.42 4.35
C VAL A 93 -3.12 -18.28 3.13
N LYS A 94 -2.17 -19.10 2.67
CA LYS A 94 -2.32 -19.98 1.50
C LYS A 94 -2.82 -19.24 0.25
N ALA A 95 -2.42 -17.99 0.07
CA ALA A 95 -2.79 -17.16 -1.07
C ALA A 95 -2.00 -17.49 -2.34
N ILE A 96 -1.16 -18.52 -2.33
CA ILE A 96 -0.38 -18.96 -3.49
C ILE A 96 -0.92 -20.31 -3.93
N SER A 97 -1.26 -20.42 -5.20
CA SER A 97 -1.72 -21.65 -5.85
C SER A 97 -0.84 -21.99 -7.04
N GLY A 98 -0.92 -23.23 -7.50
CA GLY A 98 -0.17 -23.72 -8.65
C GLY A 98 0.56 -25.01 -8.36
N ASP A 99 1.31 -25.48 -9.36
CA ASP A 99 2.04 -26.75 -9.34
C ASP A 99 3.44 -26.61 -9.97
N ARG A 100 4.18 -27.71 -9.99
CA ARG A 100 5.53 -27.75 -10.54
C ARG A 100 5.56 -27.70 -12.07
N GLU A 101 4.46 -27.96 -12.74
CA GLU A 101 4.39 -27.93 -14.22
C GLU A 101 4.04 -26.53 -14.72
N LYS A 102 2.98 -25.97 -14.22
CA LYS A 102 2.44 -24.64 -14.64
C LYS A 102 3.10 -23.46 -13.92
N GLY A 103 3.69 -23.72 -12.74
CA GLY A 103 4.23 -22.66 -11.88
C GLY A 103 3.22 -22.19 -10.83
N TYR A 104 3.56 -21.11 -10.14
CA TYR A 104 2.77 -20.61 -9.01
C TYR A 104 2.24 -19.21 -9.29
N VAL A 105 1.05 -18.92 -8.77
CA VAL A 105 0.37 -17.62 -8.89
C VAL A 105 -0.08 -17.16 -7.51
N ILE A 106 -0.05 -15.86 -7.26
CA ILE A 106 -0.51 -15.25 -6.01
C ILE A 106 -1.93 -14.73 -6.22
N ASP A 107 -2.86 -15.16 -5.37
CA ASP A 107 -4.21 -14.60 -5.32
C ASP A 107 -4.18 -13.28 -4.53
N GLU A 108 -4.42 -12.16 -5.22
CA GLU A 108 -4.42 -10.82 -4.63
C GLU A 108 -5.50 -10.63 -3.56
N LYS A 109 -6.62 -11.36 -3.65
CA LYS A 109 -7.74 -11.25 -2.71
C LYS A 109 -7.43 -11.90 -1.36
N LEU A 110 -6.71 -13.01 -1.37
CA LEU A 110 -6.32 -13.75 -0.18
C LEU A 110 -4.99 -13.24 0.41
N CYS A 111 -4.18 -12.56 -0.40
CA CYS A 111 -2.84 -12.14 -0.02
C CYS A 111 -2.86 -11.01 1.03
N THR A 112 -2.30 -11.26 2.21
CA THR A 112 -2.11 -10.25 3.28
C THR A 112 -0.93 -9.31 3.06
N ARG A 113 -0.23 -9.45 1.93
CA ARG A 113 0.90 -8.60 1.53
C ARG A 113 2.05 -8.57 2.54
N CYS A 114 2.25 -9.67 3.27
CA CYS A 114 3.27 -9.78 4.32
C CYS A 114 4.71 -9.80 3.79
N GLY A 115 4.93 -10.18 2.52
CA GLY A 115 6.27 -10.25 1.91
C GLY A 115 7.03 -11.55 2.16
N GLN A 116 6.51 -12.49 2.96
CA GLN A 116 7.19 -13.75 3.30
C GLN A 116 7.64 -14.56 2.06
N CYS A 117 6.84 -14.54 1.00
CA CYS A 117 7.16 -15.23 -0.25
C CYS A 117 8.38 -14.62 -0.97
N VAL A 118 8.61 -13.30 -0.82
CA VAL A 118 9.80 -12.62 -1.38
C VAL A 118 11.05 -13.06 -0.63
N GLU A 119 11.01 -13.03 0.71
CA GLU A 119 12.14 -13.41 1.57
C GLU A 119 12.52 -14.89 1.41
N THR A 120 11.52 -15.76 1.28
CA THR A 120 11.73 -17.21 1.11
C THR A 120 12.26 -17.58 -0.28
N CYS A 121 12.07 -16.74 -1.29
CA CYS A 121 12.44 -17.04 -2.66
C CYS A 121 13.94 -16.83 -2.93
N LYS A 122 14.74 -17.91 -2.86
CA LYS A 122 16.17 -17.87 -3.16
C LYS A 122 16.51 -17.43 -4.59
N PHE A 123 15.56 -17.58 -5.52
CA PHE A 123 15.74 -17.27 -6.93
C PHE A 123 15.26 -15.84 -7.29
N LYS A 124 14.80 -15.07 -6.29
CA LYS A 124 14.24 -13.72 -6.51
C LYS A 124 13.19 -13.66 -7.62
N ALA A 125 12.42 -14.76 -7.76
CA ALA A 125 11.36 -14.87 -8.73
C ALA A 125 10.06 -14.16 -8.29
N VAL A 126 9.92 -13.85 -6.99
CA VAL A 126 8.82 -13.08 -6.46
C VAL A 126 9.25 -11.62 -6.40
N ILE A 127 8.54 -10.78 -7.14
CA ILE A 127 8.82 -9.33 -7.22
C ILE A 127 7.65 -8.54 -6.65
N GLN A 128 7.96 -7.35 -6.11
CA GLN A 128 6.94 -6.38 -5.78
C GLN A 128 6.56 -5.64 -7.08
N VAL A 129 5.26 -5.58 -7.37
CA VAL A 129 4.67 -4.81 -8.47
C VAL A 129 3.86 -3.66 -7.89
N ASN A 130 3.95 -2.50 -8.50
CA ASN A 130 3.25 -1.28 -8.07
C ASN A 130 2.10 -0.95 -9.02
#